data_c3d296cef2c62167f5056181a9c3d470
#
_entry.id   c3d296cef2c62167f5056181a9c3d470
#
_cell.length_a   1.000
_cell.length_b   1.000
_cell.length_c   1.000
_cell.angle_alpha   90.00
_cell.angle_beta   90.00
_cell.angle_gamma   90.00
#
_symmetry.space_group_name_H-M   'P 1'
#
loop_
_entity.id
_entity.type
_entity.pdbx_description
1 polymer ?
#
loop_
_entity_poly.entity_id
_entity_poly.type
_entity_poly.pdbx_seq_one_letter_code
_entity_poly.pdbx_strand_id
1 'polypeptide(L)'
;MKDAQVEVGEFHAALDGGQWKKIWIAADPDLRKGTDKAQFEKLLEAVHRKLGAVRDSRQVSLNVNSGTGGTFVTVIMQTTFAKGTGTEEFVFRRGEGKAMALVRYNIQSQDMMLN
;
A
#
# COMPACT_ATOMS: atom_id res chain seq x y z
N MET A 1 -14.33 6.13 -0.61
CA MET A 1 -14.69 4.82 -1.17
C MET A 1 -14.32 3.73 -0.16
N LYS A 2 -15.32 3.00 0.28
CA LYS A 2 -15.14 2.01 1.34
C LYS A 2 -14.15 0.90 0.96
N ASP A 3 -14.20 0.46 -0.29
CA ASP A 3 -13.37 -0.64 -0.74
C ASP A 3 -11.89 -0.31 -0.67
N ALA A 4 -11.52 0.92 -1.03
CA ALA A 4 -10.12 1.35 -0.95
C ALA A 4 -9.66 1.41 0.49
N GLN A 5 -10.50 1.90 1.40
CA GLN A 5 -10.15 1.96 2.82
C GLN A 5 -9.99 0.57 3.43
N VAL A 6 -10.86 -0.37 3.03
CA VAL A 6 -10.74 -1.76 3.47
C VAL A 6 -9.42 -2.36 2.98
N GLU A 7 -9.06 -2.13 1.71
CA GLU A 7 -7.81 -2.65 1.16
C GLU A 7 -6.58 -2.05 1.85
N VAL A 8 -6.61 -0.76 2.15
CA VAL A 8 -5.53 -0.11 2.91
C VAL A 8 -5.41 -0.74 4.30
N GLY A 9 -6.55 -0.99 4.97
CA GLY A 9 -6.55 -1.62 6.28
C GLY A 9 -5.98 -3.03 6.25
N GLU A 10 -6.32 -3.81 5.23
CA GLU A 10 -5.77 -5.14 5.06
C GLU A 10 -4.27 -5.11 4.78
N PHE A 11 -3.82 -4.15 3.98
CA PHE A 11 -2.40 -3.94 3.72
C PHE A 11 -1.66 -3.63 5.03
N HIS A 12 -2.19 -2.71 5.83
CA HIS A 12 -1.57 -2.35 7.10
C HIS A 12 -1.53 -3.52 8.07
N ALA A 13 -2.61 -4.32 8.13
CA ALA A 13 -2.63 -5.49 9.00
C ALA A 13 -1.58 -6.52 8.58
N ALA A 14 -1.44 -6.77 7.29
CA ALA A 14 -0.44 -7.69 6.79
C ALA A 14 0.98 -7.15 7.00
N LEU A 15 1.17 -5.85 6.80
CA LEU A 15 2.45 -5.19 7.04
C LEU A 15 2.87 -5.34 8.50
N ASP A 16 1.96 -5.07 9.43
CA ASP A 16 2.24 -5.16 10.86
C ASP A 16 2.52 -6.59 11.28
N GLY A 17 1.91 -7.56 10.62
CA GLY A 17 2.12 -8.97 10.90
C GLY A 17 3.33 -9.59 10.22
N GLY A 18 4.10 -8.81 9.47
CA GLY A 18 5.26 -9.31 8.75
C GLY A 18 4.91 -10.22 7.58
N GLN A 19 3.71 -10.08 7.03
CA GLN A 19 3.20 -10.96 5.99
C GLN A 19 3.44 -10.37 4.60
N TRP A 20 4.70 -10.06 4.27
CA TRP A 20 5.07 -9.45 3.00
C TRP A 20 4.70 -10.33 1.81
N LYS A 21 4.89 -11.63 1.95
CA LYS A 21 4.56 -12.58 0.88
C LYS A 21 3.07 -12.57 0.55
N LYS A 22 2.22 -12.43 1.56
CA LYS A 22 0.78 -12.36 1.38
C LYS A 22 0.39 -11.13 0.57
N ILE A 23 1.03 -9.99 0.87
CA ILE A 23 0.81 -8.75 0.12
C ILE A 23 1.22 -8.95 -1.34
N TRP A 24 2.36 -9.57 -1.57
CA TRP A 24 2.86 -9.83 -2.93
C TRP A 24 1.91 -10.72 -3.72
N ILE A 25 1.45 -11.81 -3.12
CA ILE A 25 0.56 -12.77 -3.80
C ILE A 25 -0.79 -12.13 -4.13
N ALA A 26 -1.32 -11.30 -3.23
CA ALA A 26 -2.61 -10.66 -3.44
C ALA A 26 -2.54 -9.45 -4.37
N ALA A 27 -1.34 -8.99 -4.72
CA ALA A 27 -1.17 -7.80 -5.57
C ALA A 27 -1.58 -8.11 -7.01
N ASP A 28 -1.85 -7.03 -7.75
CA ASP A 28 -2.17 -7.11 -9.17
C ASP A 28 -0.99 -7.70 -9.95
N PRO A 29 -1.25 -8.50 -11.00
CA PRO A 29 -0.16 -9.02 -11.83
C PRO A 29 0.78 -7.95 -12.39
N ASP A 30 0.28 -6.74 -12.65
CA ASP A 30 1.13 -5.66 -13.15
C ASP A 30 2.17 -5.24 -12.14
N LEU A 31 1.84 -5.26 -10.85
CA LEU A 31 2.82 -4.98 -9.82
C LEU A 31 3.92 -6.05 -9.84
N ARG A 32 3.52 -7.32 -9.91
CA ARG A 32 4.48 -8.42 -9.90
C ARG A 32 5.36 -8.45 -11.13
N LYS A 33 4.86 -7.97 -12.27
CA LYS A 33 5.64 -7.91 -13.51
C LYS A 33 6.64 -6.76 -13.51
N GLY A 34 6.26 -5.64 -12.90
CA GLY A 34 7.07 -4.43 -12.94
C GLY A 34 8.00 -4.25 -11.76
N THR A 35 7.94 -5.14 -10.76
CA THR A 35 8.69 -4.99 -9.52
C THR A 35 9.31 -6.33 -9.14
N ASP A 36 10.55 -6.31 -8.72
CA ASP A 36 11.21 -7.51 -8.20
C ASP A 36 10.63 -7.87 -6.84
N LYS A 37 10.27 -9.15 -6.66
CA LYS A 37 9.68 -9.64 -5.42
C LYS A 37 10.57 -9.35 -4.21
N ALA A 38 11.86 -9.62 -4.33
CA ALA A 38 12.79 -9.44 -3.21
C ALA A 38 12.89 -7.96 -2.83
N GLN A 39 12.91 -7.06 -3.82
CA GLN A 39 12.96 -5.63 -3.54
C GLN A 39 11.67 -5.13 -2.91
N PHE A 40 10.53 -5.64 -3.38
CA PHE A 40 9.24 -5.27 -2.80
C PHE A 40 9.14 -5.70 -1.35
N GLU A 41 9.54 -6.93 -1.06
CA GLU A 41 9.52 -7.44 0.31
C GLU A 41 10.50 -6.70 1.21
N LYS A 42 11.66 -6.31 0.67
CA LYS A 42 12.62 -5.49 1.42
C LYS A 42 12.07 -4.11 1.75
N LEU A 43 11.33 -3.52 0.84
CA LEU A 43 10.66 -2.24 1.11
C LEU A 43 9.68 -2.38 2.28
N LEU A 44 8.83 -3.40 2.22
CA LEU A 44 7.83 -3.60 3.27
C LEU A 44 8.50 -3.91 4.62
N GLU A 45 9.54 -4.74 4.61
CA GLU A 45 10.30 -5.03 5.81
C GLU A 45 10.94 -3.77 6.38
N ALA A 46 11.51 -2.93 5.52
CA ALA A 46 12.13 -1.69 5.96
C ALA A 46 11.12 -0.72 6.57
N VAL A 47 9.93 -0.60 5.97
CA VAL A 47 8.86 0.23 6.52
C VAL A 47 8.50 -0.25 7.92
N HIS A 48 8.28 -1.55 8.06
CA HIS A 48 7.91 -2.12 9.35
C HIS A 48 9.02 -1.96 10.39
N ARG A 49 10.26 -2.23 10.01
CA ARG A 49 11.40 -2.15 10.93
C ARG A 49 11.67 -0.72 11.37
N LYS A 50 11.64 0.22 10.43
CA LYS A 50 12.02 1.61 10.72
C LYS A 50 10.90 2.41 11.35
N LEU A 51 9.66 2.16 10.99
CA LEU A 51 8.52 2.95 11.45
C LEU A 51 7.67 2.22 12.48
N GLY A 52 7.73 0.90 12.52
CA GLY A 52 6.96 0.10 13.48
C GLY A 52 5.53 -0.10 13.06
N ALA A 53 4.68 -0.46 14.01
CA ALA A 53 3.28 -0.76 13.75
C ALA A 53 2.48 0.51 13.41
N VAL A 54 1.44 0.34 12.60
CA VAL A 54 0.53 1.43 12.25
C VAL A 54 -0.31 1.79 13.47
N ARG A 55 -0.33 3.08 13.83
CA ARG A 55 -1.13 3.60 14.94
C ARG A 55 -2.41 4.25 14.45
N ASP A 56 -2.31 5.01 13.36
CA ASP A 56 -3.43 5.73 12.79
C ASP A 56 -3.14 6.02 11.34
N SER A 57 -4.19 6.08 10.52
CA SER A 57 -4.03 6.38 9.11
C SER A 57 -5.24 7.17 8.65
N ARG A 58 -4.97 8.29 7.99
CA ARG A 58 -6.03 9.21 7.55
C ARG A 58 -5.90 9.44 6.05
N GLN A 59 -7.03 9.29 5.35
CA GLN A 59 -7.08 9.56 3.93
C GLN A 59 -7.04 11.08 3.68
N VAL A 60 -6.10 11.51 2.86
CA VAL A 60 -5.98 12.93 2.51
C VAL A 60 -6.33 13.19 1.05
N SER A 61 -6.37 12.16 0.22
CA SER A 61 -6.75 12.30 -1.19
C SER A 61 -7.27 10.98 -1.72
N LEU A 62 -8.25 11.07 -2.61
CA LEU A 62 -8.79 9.92 -3.34
C LEU A 62 -9.04 10.37 -4.78
N ASN A 63 -8.54 9.60 -5.72
CA ASN A 63 -8.77 9.85 -7.14
C ASN A 63 -9.17 8.56 -7.83
N VAL A 64 -10.25 8.60 -8.60
CA VAL A 64 -10.74 7.45 -9.35
C VAL A 64 -10.65 7.77 -10.82
N ASN A 65 -10.01 6.89 -11.58
CA ASN A 65 -9.79 7.08 -13.00
C ASN A 65 -10.12 5.79 -13.75
N SER A 66 -11.05 5.86 -14.69
CA SER A 66 -11.48 4.71 -15.48
C SER A 66 -10.90 4.79 -16.88
N GLY A 67 -10.41 3.66 -17.38
CA GLY A 67 -9.82 3.59 -18.71
C GLY A 67 -9.89 2.16 -19.25
N THR A 68 -9.16 1.93 -20.35
CA THR A 68 -9.19 0.63 -21.03
C THR A 68 -8.62 -0.50 -20.18
N GLY A 69 -7.74 -0.19 -19.24
CA GLY A 69 -7.15 -1.21 -18.36
C GLY A 69 -7.96 -1.48 -17.10
N GLY A 70 -9.13 -0.87 -16.93
CA GLY A 70 -9.97 -1.02 -15.75
C GLY A 70 -10.13 0.31 -15.01
N THR A 71 -10.57 0.23 -13.77
CA THR A 71 -10.72 1.39 -12.92
C THR A 71 -9.56 1.44 -11.92
N PHE A 72 -8.84 2.57 -11.95
CA PHE A 72 -7.71 2.79 -11.04
C PHE A 72 -8.14 3.74 -9.93
N VAL A 73 -7.83 3.37 -8.70
CA VAL A 73 -8.14 4.17 -7.51
C VAL A 73 -6.82 4.51 -6.83
N THR A 74 -6.51 5.79 -6.77
CA THR A 74 -5.31 6.28 -6.09
C THR A 74 -5.72 6.88 -4.76
N VAL A 75 -5.14 6.37 -3.68
CA VAL A 75 -5.44 6.82 -2.32
C VAL A 75 -4.14 7.29 -1.68
N ILE A 76 -4.18 8.51 -1.15
CA ILE A 76 -3.05 9.05 -0.38
C ILE A 76 -3.45 9.04 1.09
N MET A 77 -2.63 8.39 1.91
CA MET A 77 -2.85 8.29 3.35
C MET A 77 -1.74 8.99 4.10
N GLN A 78 -2.12 9.77 5.10
CA GLN A 78 -1.18 10.27 6.09
C GLN A 78 -1.22 9.28 7.25
N THR A 79 -0.14 8.54 7.45
CA THR A 79 -0.12 7.43 8.38
C THR A 79 0.86 7.73 9.52
N THR A 80 0.40 7.49 10.74
CA THR A 80 1.23 7.58 11.94
C THR A 80 1.58 6.16 12.37
N PHE A 81 2.88 5.91 12.48
CA PHE A 81 3.41 4.64 12.95
C PHE A 81 3.96 4.80 14.36
N ALA A 82 4.30 3.70 14.99
CA ALA A 82 4.84 3.72 16.36
C ALA A 82 6.12 4.56 16.48
N LYS A 83 6.93 4.62 15.41
CA LYS A 83 8.23 5.29 15.46
C LYS A 83 8.32 6.50 14.53
N GLY A 84 7.25 6.90 13.87
CA GLY A 84 7.28 8.05 12.98
C GLY A 84 6.05 8.16 12.13
N THR A 85 6.11 9.02 11.13
CA THR A 85 4.99 9.26 10.21
C THR A 85 5.44 9.07 8.78
N GLY A 86 4.48 8.85 7.91
CA GLY A 86 4.74 8.75 6.48
C GLY A 86 3.51 9.06 5.65
N THR A 87 3.75 9.50 4.42
CA THR A 87 2.70 9.67 3.44
C THR A 87 2.76 8.48 2.50
N GLU A 88 1.69 7.71 2.47
CA GLU A 88 1.60 6.50 1.67
C GLU A 88 0.70 6.73 0.46
N GLU A 89 1.15 6.29 -0.71
CA GLU A 89 0.35 6.29 -1.92
C GLU A 89 0.04 4.84 -2.28
N PHE A 90 -1.26 4.55 -2.40
CA PHE A 90 -1.74 3.24 -2.85
C PHE A 90 -2.46 3.43 -4.18
N VAL A 91 -2.10 2.63 -5.17
CA VAL A 91 -2.85 2.57 -6.43
C VAL A 91 -3.42 1.17 -6.54
N PHE A 92 -4.74 1.08 -6.61
CA PHE A 92 -5.47 -0.17 -6.79
C PHE A 92 -6.12 -0.20 -8.16
N ARG A 93 -6.28 -1.40 -8.70
CA ARG A 93 -7.04 -1.58 -9.93
C ARG A 93 -8.20 -2.52 -9.63
N ARG A 94 -9.39 -2.13 -10.10
CA ARG A 94 -10.58 -2.98 -10.04
C ARG A 94 -10.89 -3.47 -11.45
N GLY A 95 -10.89 -4.80 -11.64
CA GLY A 95 -11.41 -5.42 -12.84
C GLY A 95 -12.91 -5.60 -12.72
N GLU A 96 -13.54 -6.09 -13.78
CA GLU A 96 -14.98 -6.30 -13.79
C GLU A 96 -15.41 -7.25 -12.67
N GLY A 97 -16.31 -6.76 -11.81
CA GLY A 97 -16.92 -7.58 -10.76
C GLY A 97 -15.96 -8.15 -9.74
N LYS A 98 -14.76 -7.59 -9.62
CA LYS A 98 -13.72 -8.15 -8.77
C LYS A 98 -13.29 -7.19 -7.69
N ALA A 99 -12.66 -7.73 -6.64
CA ALA A 99 -12.04 -6.94 -5.61
C ALA A 99 -10.86 -6.14 -6.19
N MET A 100 -10.50 -5.06 -5.53
CA MET A 100 -9.36 -4.25 -5.94
C MET A 100 -8.06 -4.95 -5.60
N ALA A 101 -7.08 -4.83 -6.49
CA ALA A 101 -5.74 -5.38 -6.29
C ALA A 101 -4.71 -4.26 -6.37
N LEU A 102 -3.68 -4.35 -5.53
CA LEU A 102 -2.65 -3.33 -5.44
C LEU A 102 -1.76 -3.36 -6.68
N VAL A 103 -1.68 -2.21 -7.37
CA VAL A 103 -0.81 -2.02 -8.53
C VAL A 103 0.50 -1.36 -8.13
N ARG A 104 0.45 -0.48 -7.13
CA ARG A 104 1.61 0.29 -6.72
C ARG A 104 1.48 0.75 -5.27
N TYR A 105 2.57 0.70 -4.55
CA TYR A 105 2.70 1.26 -3.22
C TYR A 105 3.95 2.11 -3.14
N ASN A 106 3.83 3.31 -2.59
CA ASN A 106 4.94 4.21 -2.39
C ASN A 106 4.78 4.90 -1.05
N ILE A 107 5.89 5.15 -0.37
CA ILE A 107 5.88 5.85 0.91
C ILE A 107 6.98 6.90 0.93
N GLN A 108 6.65 8.06 1.48
CA GLN A 108 7.61 9.13 1.76
C GLN A 108 7.58 9.43 3.25
N SER A 109 8.74 9.30 3.89
CA SER A 109 8.86 9.50 5.33
C SER A 109 10.27 9.96 5.66
N GLN A 110 10.37 11.13 6.29
CA GLN A 110 11.64 11.60 6.82
C GLN A 110 12.15 10.67 7.92
N ASP A 111 11.25 10.22 8.78
CA ASP A 111 11.63 9.34 9.88
C ASP A 111 12.23 8.03 9.37
N MET A 112 11.71 7.51 8.27
CA MET A 112 12.24 6.32 7.65
C MET A 112 13.62 6.55 7.06
N MET A 113 13.84 7.72 6.48
CA MET A 113 15.14 8.07 5.89
C MET A 113 16.21 8.32 6.94
N LEU A 114 15.81 8.82 8.12
CA LEU A 114 16.74 9.18 9.18
C LEU A 114 17.04 8.02 10.14
N ASN A 115 16.26 6.98 10.11
CA ASN A 115 16.44 5.85 11.02
C ASN A 115 17.36 4.77 10.44
#